data_0f99cbc129cd494fb51c948586cc2224
#
_entry.id   0f99cbc129cd494fb51c948586cc2224
#
_cell.length_a   1.000
_cell.length_b   1.000
_cell.length_c   1.000
_cell.angle_alpha   90.00
_cell.angle_beta   90.00
_cell.angle_gamma   90.00
#
_symmetry.space_group_name_H-M   'P 1'
#
loop_
_entity.id
_entity.type
_entity.pdbx_description
1 polymer ?
#
loop_
_entity_poly.entity_id
_entity_poly.type
_entity_poly.pdbx_seq_one_letter_code
_entity_poly.pdbx_strand_id
1 'polypeptide(L)'
;MVNQKKSHLFLVVLGGRAEKANVELHDVRWVIGSKIEDTYDSLRRDWFGMREGLHIDSFKKIIYADGYKIILKNLENKKLKNNKISTEKIPKKNLWF
;
A
#
# COMPACT_ATOMS: atom_id res chain seq x y z
N MET A 1 -7.19 30.22 -6.59
CA MET A 1 -6.74 29.03 -7.32
C MET A 1 -6.38 27.94 -6.32
N VAL A 2 -6.92 26.77 -6.54
CA VAL A 2 -6.65 25.64 -5.65
C VAL A 2 -5.29 25.03 -6.00
N ASN A 3 -4.43 24.94 -5.03
CA ASN A 3 -3.18 24.21 -5.21
C ASN A 3 -3.47 22.73 -5.20
N GLN A 4 -3.30 22.12 -6.35
CA GLN A 4 -3.44 20.68 -6.44
C GLN A 4 -2.17 20.05 -5.90
N LYS A 5 -2.31 19.34 -4.80
CA LYS A 5 -1.21 18.57 -4.28
C LYS A 5 -0.92 17.41 -5.21
N LYS A 6 0.33 17.24 -5.52
CA LYS A 6 0.77 16.12 -6.35
C LYS A 6 0.64 14.83 -5.54
N SER A 7 -0.04 13.86 -6.12
CA SER A 7 -0.17 12.54 -5.52
C SER A 7 1.06 11.67 -5.82
N HIS A 8 1.40 10.85 -4.88
CA HIS A 8 2.53 9.93 -4.99
C HIS A 8 2.10 8.52 -4.63
N LEU A 9 2.76 7.56 -5.24
CA LEU A 9 2.63 6.16 -4.88
C LEU A 9 3.60 5.85 -3.75
N PHE A 10 3.09 5.26 -2.68
CA PHE A 10 3.91 4.79 -1.58
C PHE A 10 3.81 3.29 -1.46
N LEU A 11 4.95 2.66 -1.22
CA LEU A 11 5.03 1.29 -0.78
C LEU A 11 5.31 1.32 0.72
N VAL A 12 4.43 0.70 1.49
CA VAL A 12 4.46 0.80 2.95
C VAL A 12 4.56 -0.59 3.54
N VAL A 13 5.46 -0.76 4.49
CA VAL A 13 5.54 -1.97 5.30
C VAL A 13 4.98 -1.65 6.68
N LEU A 14 3.93 -2.35 7.05
CA LEU A 14 3.26 -2.21 8.33
C LEU A 14 3.68 -3.33 9.26
N GLY A 15 3.75 -3.00 10.55
CA GLY A 15 3.92 -3.99 11.60
C GLY A 15 2.84 -3.81 12.64
N GLY A 16 2.43 -4.91 13.26
CA GLY A 16 1.40 -4.85 14.27
C GLY A 16 1.09 -6.21 14.85
N ARG A 17 -0.02 -6.27 15.57
CA ARG A 17 -0.44 -7.46 16.31
C ARG A 17 -1.79 -7.95 15.84
N ALA A 18 -2.03 -9.23 16.03
CA ALA A 18 -3.37 -9.79 15.97
C ALA A 18 -3.65 -10.47 17.30
N GLU A 19 -4.93 -10.53 17.67
CA GLU A 19 -5.35 -11.26 18.85
C GLU A 19 -4.91 -12.71 18.72
N LYS A 20 -4.36 -13.28 19.75
CA LYS A 20 -3.87 -14.65 19.78
C LYS A 20 -2.60 -14.91 18.96
N ALA A 21 -1.99 -13.90 18.38
CA ALA A 21 -0.71 -14.08 17.70
C ALA A 21 0.43 -13.77 18.66
N ASN A 22 1.42 -14.65 18.68
CA ASN A 22 2.58 -14.51 19.56
C ASN A 22 3.73 -13.73 18.92
N VAL A 23 3.61 -13.45 17.64
CA VAL A 23 4.64 -12.72 16.89
C VAL A 23 4.01 -11.52 16.20
N GLU A 24 4.85 -10.54 15.92
CA GLU A 24 4.40 -9.39 15.15
C GLU A 24 4.05 -9.81 13.73
N LEU A 25 2.96 -9.25 13.22
CA LEU A 25 2.53 -9.47 11.86
C LEU A 25 2.97 -8.30 10.99
N HIS A 26 3.19 -8.58 9.72
CA HIS A 26 3.57 -7.56 8.75
C HIS A 26 2.63 -7.60 7.55
N ASP A 27 2.47 -6.45 6.94
CA ASP A 27 1.72 -6.32 5.70
C ASP A 27 2.42 -5.31 4.81
N VAL A 28 2.32 -5.51 3.51
CA VAL A 28 2.87 -4.61 2.51
C VAL A 28 1.71 -3.99 1.75
N ARG A 29 1.67 -2.67 1.73
CA ARG A 29 0.55 -1.94 1.13
C ARG A 29 1.04 -0.92 0.11
N TRP A 30 0.29 -0.82 -0.97
CA TRP A 30 0.43 0.26 -1.95
C TRP A 30 -0.63 1.29 -1.65
N VAL A 31 -0.24 2.53 -1.41
CA VAL A 31 -1.18 3.61 -1.10
C VAL A 31 -0.78 4.89 -1.81
N ILE A 32 -1.75 5.76 -1.99
CA ILE A 32 -1.58 7.02 -2.70
C ILE A 32 -1.86 8.17 -1.74
N GLY A 33 -1.01 9.17 -1.79
CA GLY A 33 -1.20 10.38 -1.03
C GLY A 33 -0.22 11.44 -1.47
N SER A 34 -0.44 12.67 -1.06
CA SER A 34 0.51 13.76 -1.29
C SER A 34 1.75 13.58 -0.40
N LYS A 35 1.52 13.12 0.81
CA LYS A 35 2.55 12.78 1.79
C LYS A 35 2.10 11.52 2.51
N ILE A 36 3.01 10.89 3.24
CA ILE A 36 2.72 9.61 3.87
C ILE A 36 1.57 9.73 4.90
N GLU A 37 1.47 10.86 5.59
CA GLU A 37 0.43 11.06 6.59
C GLU A 37 -0.98 11.00 5.99
N ASP A 38 -1.12 11.34 4.72
CA ASP A 38 -2.41 11.26 4.02
C ASP A 38 -2.90 9.81 3.87
N THR A 39 -2.03 8.84 4.05
CA THR A 39 -2.36 7.43 3.87
C THR A 39 -2.74 6.73 5.17
N TYR A 40 -2.58 7.39 6.30
CA TYR A 40 -2.73 6.75 7.62
C TYR A 40 -4.12 6.16 7.83
N ASP A 41 -5.17 6.91 7.46
CA ASP A 41 -6.54 6.42 7.65
C ASP A 41 -6.82 5.17 6.84
N SER A 42 -6.36 5.15 5.60
CA SER A 42 -6.50 3.99 4.72
C SER A 42 -5.75 2.78 5.27
N LEU A 43 -4.53 3.00 5.75
CA LEU A 43 -3.72 1.93 6.29
C LEU A 43 -4.38 1.33 7.55
N ARG A 44 -4.90 2.17 8.43
CA ARG A 44 -5.59 1.70 9.64
C ARG A 44 -6.88 0.96 9.31
N ARG A 45 -7.65 1.50 8.38
CA ARG A 45 -8.94 0.91 8.02
C ARG A 45 -8.79 -0.50 7.47
N ASP A 46 -7.79 -0.71 6.65
CA ASP A 46 -7.63 -1.97 5.93
C ASP A 46 -6.67 -2.94 6.64
N TRP A 47 -6.16 -2.57 7.81
CA TRP A 47 -5.29 -3.45 8.60
C TRP A 47 -6.08 -4.64 9.14
N PHE A 48 -5.52 -5.83 8.96
CA PHE A 48 -6.19 -7.09 9.30
C PHE A 48 -6.03 -7.50 10.76
N GLY A 49 -5.19 -6.81 11.51
CA GLY A 49 -4.94 -7.12 12.92
C GLY A 49 -5.55 -6.11 13.87
N MET A 50 -5.01 -6.05 15.07
CA MET A 50 -5.42 -5.08 16.08
C MET A 50 -4.88 -3.71 15.74
N ARG A 51 -5.71 -2.68 15.95
CA ARG A 51 -5.26 -1.31 15.68
C ARG A 51 -4.26 -0.81 16.70
N GLU A 52 -4.35 -1.30 17.93
CA GLU A 52 -3.35 -0.96 18.94
C GLU A 52 -1.99 -1.51 18.52
N GLY A 53 -0.99 -0.66 18.58
CA GLY A 53 0.36 -1.03 18.23
C GLY A 53 0.65 -1.10 16.75
N LEU A 54 -0.34 -0.81 15.88
CA LEU A 54 -0.10 -0.73 14.45
C LEU A 54 0.87 0.43 14.17
N HIS A 55 1.89 0.16 13.39
CA HIS A 55 2.91 1.16 13.06
C HIS A 55 3.47 0.92 11.67
N ILE A 56 4.13 1.93 11.15
CA ILE A 56 4.85 1.84 9.88
C ILE A 56 6.30 1.48 10.19
N ASP A 57 6.75 0.34 9.65
CA ASP A 57 8.15 -0.05 9.77
C ASP A 57 9.02 0.69 8.76
N SER A 58 8.51 0.84 7.55
CA SER A 58 9.21 1.58 6.51
C SER A 58 8.24 1.99 5.42
N PHE A 59 8.63 2.99 4.65
CA PHE A 59 7.88 3.35 3.45
C PHE A 59 8.82 3.94 2.42
N LYS A 60 8.41 3.85 1.17
CA LYS A 60 9.13 4.46 0.06
C LYS A 60 8.16 5.17 -0.86
N LYS A 61 8.56 6.34 -1.32
CA LYS A 61 7.87 7.02 -2.41
C LYS A 61 8.40 6.43 -3.71
N ILE A 62 7.52 5.86 -4.51
CA ILE A 62 7.91 5.17 -5.74
C ILE A 62 7.69 6.12 -6.91
N ILE A 63 8.77 6.66 -7.42
CA ILE A 63 8.74 7.57 -8.58
C ILE A 63 9.25 6.86 -9.82
N TYR A 64 10.23 6.01 -9.65
CA TYR A 64 10.84 5.23 -10.72
C TYR A 64 10.92 3.77 -10.31
N ALA A 65 10.81 2.88 -11.26
CA ALA A 65 11.01 1.46 -11.05
C ALA A 65 11.63 0.86 -12.31
N ASP A 66 12.77 0.22 -12.14
CA ASP A 66 13.46 -0.50 -13.22
C ASP A 66 13.65 0.36 -14.47
N GLY A 67 14.04 1.62 -14.28
CA GLY A 67 14.27 2.56 -15.37
C GLY A 67 13.02 3.23 -15.92
N TYR A 68 11.85 2.95 -15.36
CA TYR A 68 10.59 3.52 -15.79
C TYR A 68 10.07 4.53 -14.79
N LYS A 69 9.50 5.61 -15.31
CA LYS A 69 8.82 6.59 -14.47
C LYS A 69 7.41 6.11 -14.16
N ILE A 70 7.03 6.21 -12.91
CA ILE A 70 5.69 5.84 -12.47
C ILE A 70 4.77 7.05 -12.62
N ILE A 71 3.67 6.86 -13.34
CA ILE A 71 2.68 7.91 -13.55
C ILE A 71 1.36 7.44 -12.98
N LEU A 72 0.72 8.29 -12.17
CA LEU A 72 -0.56 8.00 -11.56
C LEU A 72 -1.67 8.63 -12.39
N LYS A 73 -2.70 7.86 -12.66
CA LYS A 73 -3.90 8.33 -13.33
C LYS A 73 -5.09 8.11 -12.42
N ASN A 74 -5.78 9.21 -12.09
CA ASN A 74 -6.98 9.12 -11.28
C ASN A 74 -8.12 8.54 -12.12
N LEU A 75 -8.75 7.50 -11.61
CA LEU A 75 -9.88 6.87 -12.26
C LEU A 75 -11.17 7.44 -11.68
N GLU A 76 -11.95 8.10 -12.52
CA GLU A 76 -13.21 8.69 -12.08
C GLU A 76 -14.31 7.64 -11.89
N ASN A 77 -14.15 6.47 -12.49
CA ASN A 77 -15.12 5.39 -12.37
C ASN A 77 -15.07 4.79 -10.96
N LYS A 78 -16.16 4.96 -10.22
CA LYS A 78 -16.24 4.48 -8.84
C LYS A 78 -16.08 2.98 -8.71
N LYS A 79 -16.45 2.21 -9.74
CA LYS A 79 -16.29 0.75 -9.72
C LYS A 79 -14.83 0.32 -9.66
N LEU A 80 -13.92 1.19 -10.10
CA LEU A 80 -12.50 0.89 -10.10
C LEU A 80 -11.77 1.43 -8.87
N LYS A 81 -12.50 2.03 -7.92
CA LYS A 81 -11.89 2.63 -6.72
C LYS A 81 -11.68 1.66 -5.58
N ASN A 82 -12.03 0.41 -5.72
CA ASN A 82 -11.75 -0.54 -4.67
C ASN A 82 -10.27 -0.94 -4.74
N ASN A 83 -9.74 -1.34 -3.59
CA ASN A 83 -8.33 -1.67 -3.46
C ASN A 83 -8.01 -3.12 -3.77
N LYS A 84 -8.87 -3.78 -4.55
CA LYS A 84 -8.60 -5.17 -4.91
C LYS A 84 -7.36 -5.26 -5.76
N ILE A 85 -6.43 -6.05 -5.30
CA ILE A 85 -5.25 -6.39 -6.06
C ILE A 85 -5.54 -7.68 -6.82
N SER A 86 -5.41 -7.61 -8.13
CA SER A 86 -5.52 -8.80 -8.95
C SER A 86 -4.24 -9.61 -8.79
N THR A 87 -4.39 -10.84 -8.33
CA THR A 87 -3.26 -11.74 -8.19
C THR A 87 -3.32 -12.78 -9.29
N GLU A 88 -2.29 -12.79 -10.11
CA GLU A 88 -2.16 -13.80 -11.15
C GLU A 88 -1.44 -15.01 -10.58
N LYS A 89 -1.93 -16.20 -10.95
CA LYS A 89 -1.28 -17.43 -10.55
C LYS A 89 -0.06 -17.67 -11.43
N ILE A 90 1.06 -17.95 -10.79
CA ILE A 90 2.28 -18.32 -11.48
C ILE A 90 2.43 -19.83 -11.36
N PRO A 91 2.60 -20.57 -12.47
CA PRO A 91 2.85 -22.01 -12.40
C PRO A 91 4.08 -22.30 -11.53
N LYS A 92 4.02 -23.38 -10.73
CA LYS A 92 5.10 -23.71 -9.80
C LYS A 92 6.46 -23.75 -10.46
N LYS A 93 6.54 -24.28 -11.68
CA LYS A 93 7.80 -24.35 -12.40
C LYS A 93 8.43 -23.00 -12.71
N ASN A 94 7.65 -21.91 -12.64
CA ASN A 94 8.13 -20.57 -12.95
C ASN A 94 8.41 -19.73 -11.70
N LEU A 95 8.21 -20.28 -10.51
CA LEU A 95 8.47 -19.56 -9.26
C LEU A 95 9.95 -19.43 -8.94
N TRP A 96 10.74 -20.35 -9.46
CA TRP A 96 12.19 -20.38 -9.21
C TRP A 96 12.92 -19.96 -10.48
N PHE A 97 13.84 -19.05 -10.31
CA PHE A 97 14.65 -18.52 -11.42
C PHE A 97 16.12 -18.50 -11.08
#